data_60f0fe8a87328077d8801c9728d2c79b
#
_entry.id   60f0fe8a87328077d8801c9728d2c79b
#
_cell.length_a   1.000
_cell.length_b   1.000
_cell.length_c   1.000
_cell.angle_alpha   90.00
_cell.angle_beta   90.00
_cell.angle_gamma   90.00
#
_symmetry.space_group_name_H-M   'P 1'
#
loop_
_entity.id
_entity.type
_entity.pdbx_description
1 polymer ?
#
loop_
_entity_poly.entity_id
_entity_poly.type
_entity_poly.pdbx_seq_one_letter_code
_entity_poly.pdbx_strand_id
1 'polypeptide(L)'
;MDNQKIGQYIAKKRKEKGLTQKELAQKLNITNKAVSKWENAASLPDISLLKDLAKALDITVDELLDGQDHNKQHQSLLHNYQKITISSSIQLAYLKEQYYQRKIISMI
;
A
#
# COMPACT_ATOMS: atom_id res chain seq x y z
N MET A 1 -16.79 -7.96 -4.50
CA MET A 1 -15.36 -8.11 -4.80
C MET A 1 -15.20 -8.82 -6.14
N ASP A 2 -14.25 -8.39 -6.92
CA ASP A 2 -13.98 -8.94 -8.24
C ASP A 2 -12.87 -9.98 -8.15
N ASN A 3 -13.22 -11.25 -8.20
CA ASN A 3 -12.26 -12.37 -8.07
C ASN A 3 -11.16 -12.30 -9.11
N GLN A 4 -11.53 -11.95 -10.34
CA GLN A 4 -10.57 -11.88 -11.43
C GLN A 4 -9.57 -10.75 -11.23
N LYS A 5 -10.06 -9.59 -10.83
CA LYS A 5 -9.22 -8.43 -10.57
C LYS A 5 -8.27 -8.70 -9.40
N ILE A 6 -8.79 -9.29 -8.34
CA ILE A 6 -7.98 -9.63 -7.16
C ILE A 6 -6.92 -10.67 -7.53
N GLY A 7 -7.31 -11.70 -8.27
CA GLY A 7 -6.38 -12.75 -8.69
C GLY A 7 -5.25 -12.22 -9.55
N GLN A 8 -5.57 -11.37 -10.51
CA GLN A 8 -4.58 -10.74 -11.37
C GLN A 8 -3.64 -9.84 -10.57
N TYR A 9 -4.19 -9.15 -9.60
CA TYR A 9 -3.39 -8.27 -8.73
C TYR A 9 -2.41 -9.08 -7.87
N ILE A 10 -2.87 -10.21 -7.32
CA ILE A 10 -2.01 -11.10 -6.55
C ILE A 10 -0.86 -11.59 -7.42
N ALA A 11 -1.16 -12.04 -8.66
CA ALA A 11 -0.14 -12.53 -9.58
C ALA A 11 0.87 -11.43 -9.93
N LYS A 12 0.38 -10.23 -10.19
CA LYS A 12 1.22 -9.09 -10.51
C LYS A 12 2.18 -8.76 -9.36
N LYS A 13 1.66 -8.65 -8.16
CA LYS A 13 2.47 -8.30 -6.99
C LYS A 13 3.45 -9.41 -6.64
N ARG A 14 3.03 -10.66 -6.78
CA ARG A 14 3.92 -11.80 -6.58
C ARG A 14 5.12 -11.73 -7.52
N LYS A 15 4.87 -11.47 -8.79
CA LYS A 15 5.92 -11.39 -9.80
C LYS A 15 6.84 -10.20 -9.56
N GLU A 16 6.28 -9.08 -9.13
CA GLU A 16 7.07 -7.88 -8.78
C GLU A 16 8.03 -8.18 -7.63
N LYS A 17 7.63 -9.06 -6.71
CA LYS A 17 8.49 -9.48 -5.60
C LYS A 17 9.46 -10.58 -5.99
N GLY A 18 9.39 -11.05 -7.23
CA GLY A 18 10.27 -12.11 -7.71
C GLY A 18 9.94 -13.48 -7.13
N LEU A 19 8.71 -13.70 -6.69
CA LEU A 19 8.29 -14.95 -6.07
C LEU A 19 7.56 -15.84 -7.07
N THR A 20 7.83 -17.16 -7.00
CA THR A 20 7.00 -18.15 -7.68
C THR A 20 5.73 -18.38 -6.85
N GLN A 21 4.73 -19.02 -7.45
CA GLN A 21 3.53 -19.42 -6.71
C GLN A 21 3.90 -20.31 -5.52
N LYS A 22 4.83 -21.22 -5.74
CA LYS A 22 5.30 -22.13 -4.70
C LYS A 22 5.95 -21.37 -3.55
N GLU A 23 6.79 -20.39 -3.87
CA GLU A 23 7.47 -19.59 -2.86
C GLU A 23 6.49 -18.76 -2.04
N LEU A 24 5.50 -18.16 -2.69
CA LEU A 24 4.46 -17.44 -1.97
C LEU A 24 3.67 -18.38 -1.06
N ALA A 25 3.32 -19.56 -1.57
CA ALA A 25 2.60 -20.57 -0.79
C ALA A 25 3.40 -20.98 0.44
N GLN A 26 4.71 -21.15 0.30
CA GLN A 26 5.59 -21.51 1.42
C GLN A 26 5.60 -20.40 2.49
N LYS A 27 5.63 -19.15 2.07
CA LYS A 27 5.60 -18.02 3.00
C LYS A 27 4.31 -18.00 3.82
N LEU A 28 3.22 -18.46 3.23
CA LEU A 28 1.91 -18.44 3.87
C LEU A 28 1.56 -19.79 4.51
N ASN A 29 2.44 -20.76 4.40
CA ASN A 29 2.23 -22.12 4.91
C ASN A 29 0.96 -22.75 4.35
N ILE A 30 0.76 -22.59 3.04
CA ILE A 30 -0.38 -23.15 2.30
C ILE A 30 0.13 -23.88 1.07
N THR A 31 -0.78 -24.43 0.28
CA THR A 31 -0.40 -25.18 -0.90
C THR A 31 -0.20 -24.26 -2.12
N ASN A 32 0.67 -24.68 -3.03
CA ASN A 32 0.86 -24.04 -4.32
C ASN A 32 -0.47 -23.96 -5.09
N LYS A 33 -1.29 -25.00 -4.99
CA LYS A 33 -2.58 -25.07 -5.65
C LYS A 33 -3.53 -23.96 -5.18
N ALA A 34 -3.48 -23.61 -3.90
CA ALA A 34 -4.31 -22.53 -3.37
C ALA A 34 -3.96 -21.21 -4.03
N VAL A 35 -2.66 -20.89 -4.14
CA VAL A 35 -2.23 -19.65 -4.81
C VAL A 35 -2.66 -19.65 -6.27
N SER A 36 -2.50 -20.77 -6.95
CA SER A 36 -2.92 -20.91 -8.35
C SER A 36 -4.42 -20.63 -8.50
N LYS A 37 -5.24 -21.15 -7.60
CA LYS A 37 -6.68 -20.91 -7.64
C LYS A 37 -7.02 -19.43 -7.48
N TRP A 38 -6.32 -18.73 -6.60
CA TRP A 38 -6.54 -17.29 -6.42
C TRP A 38 -6.21 -16.53 -7.71
N GLU A 39 -5.08 -16.84 -8.31
CA GLU A 39 -4.61 -16.12 -9.49
C GLU A 39 -5.47 -16.42 -10.72
N ASN A 40 -6.14 -17.57 -10.74
CA ASN A 40 -7.06 -17.95 -11.81
C ASN A 40 -8.52 -17.59 -11.51
N ALA A 41 -8.78 -16.86 -10.45
CA ALA A 41 -10.10 -16.43 -10.02
C ALA A 41 -11.04 -17.60 -9.67
N ALA A 42 -10.49 -18.76 -9.40
CA ALA A 42 -11.27 -19.94 -9.01
C ALA A 42 -11.70 -19.88 -7.55
N SER A 43 -10.96 -19.15 -6.73
CA SER A 43 -11.32 -18.94 -5.33
C SER A 43 -10.63 -17.67 -4.82
N LEU A 44 -11.09 -17.18 -3.67
CA LEU A 44 -10.45 -16.05 -2.98
C LEU A 44 -9.65 -16.58 -1.79
N PRO A 45 -8.62 -15.84 -1.36
CA PRO A 45 -7.93 -16.17 -0.12
C PRO A 45 -8.91 -16.16 1.05
N ASP A 46 -8.70 -17.09 1.98
CA ASP A 46 -9.46 -17.10 3.21
C ASP A 46 -9.19 -15.81 4.00
N ILE A 47 -10.20 -15.34 4.70
CA ILE A 47 -10.11 -14.09 5.45
C ILE A 47 -8.97 -14.12 6.47
N SER A 48 -8.70 -15.29 7.03
CA SER A 48 -7.61 -15.46 7.99
C SER A 48 -6.23 -15.30 7.37
N LEU A 49 -6.12 -15.38 6.05
CA LEU A 49 -4.85 -15.26 5.33
C LEU A 49 -4.61 -13.85 4.74
N LEU A 50 -5.62 -13.00 4.73
CA LEU A 50 -5.52 -11.71 4.03
C LEU A 50 -4.39 -10.85 4.55
N LYS A 51 -4.22 -10.80 5.86
CA LYS A 51 -3.20 -9.98 6.50
C LYS A 51 -1.80 -10.47 6.15
N ASP A 52 -1.58 -11.78 6.25
CA ASP A 52 -0.29 -12.37 5.94
C ASP A 52 0.03 -12.29 4.46
N LEU A 53 -0.98 -12.48 3.60
CA LEU A 53 -0.82 -12.35 2.17
C LEU A 53 -0.43 -10.92 1.79
N ALA A 54 -1.13 -9.94 2.33
CA ALA A 54 -0.81 -8.53 2.08
C ALA A 54 0.62 -8.22 2.52
N LYS A 55 1.02 -8.73 3.66
CA LYS A 55 2.36 -8.52 4.19
C LYS A 55 3.42 -9.17 3.29
N ALA A 56 3.16 -10.39 2.82
CA ALA A 56 4.09 -11.11 1.94
C ALA A 56 4.26 -10.39 0.61
N LEU A 57 3.23 -9.71 0.12
CA LEU A 57 3.25 -8.99 -1.14
C LEU A 57 3.61 -7.51 -0.99
N ASP A 58 3.81 -7.06 0.24
CA ASP A 58 4.16 -5.67 0.56
C ASP A 58 3.09 -4.69 0.08
N ILE A 59 1.84 -5.05 0.32
CA ILE A 59 0.67 -4.23 -0.01
C ILE A 59 -0.22 -4.12 1.23
N THR A 60 -1.21 -3.23 1.17
CA THR A 60 -2.20 -3.15 2.25
C THR A 60 -3.33 -4.15 1.98
N VAL A 61 -4.07 -4.51 3.02
CA VAL A 61 -5.25 -5.36 2.88
C VAL A 61 -6.28 -4.66 1.99
N ASP A 62 -6.42 -3.35 2.11
CA ASP A 62 -7.36 -2.58 1.29
C ASP A 62 -7.01 -2.67 -0.20
N GLU A 63 -5.73 -2.56 -0.53
CA GLU A 63 -5.26 -2.72 -1.90
C GLU A 63 -5.55 -4.14 -2.42
N LEU A 64 -5.31 -5.13 -1.57
CA LEU A 64 -5.57 -6.52 -1.92
C LEU A 64 -7.04 -6.73 -2.24
N LEU A 65 -7.94 -6.23 -1.38
CA LEU A 65 -9.39 -6.38 -1.58
C LEU A 65 -9.89 -5.61 -2.79
N ASP A 66 -9.30 -4.47 -3.09
CA ASP A 66 -9.64 -3.67 -4.26
C ASP A 66 -9.02 -4.24 -5.54
N GLY A 67 -7.99 -5.04 -5.41
CA GLY A 67 -7.29 -5.61 -6.56
C GLY A 67 -6.53 -4.56 -7.35
N GLN A 68 -6.06 -3.52 -6.69
CA GLN A 68 -5.30 -2.44 -7.35
C GLN A 68 -4.54 -1.64 -6.31
N ASP A 69 -3.46 -1.02 -6.76
CA ASP A 69 -2.70 -0.09 -5.91
C ASP A 69 -3.60 1.09 -5.58
N HIS A 70 -3.48 1.59 -4.36
CA HIS A 70 -4.13 2.82 -3.99
C HIS A 70 -3.37 4.00 -4.59
N ASN A 71 -4.03 5.15 -4.69
CA ASN A 71 -3.49 6.32 -5.36
C ASN A 71 -2.22 6.82 -4.66
N LYS A 72 -1.07 6.42 -5.19
CA LYS A 72 0.23 6.83 -4.65
C LYS A 72 0.45 8.32 -4.83
N GLN A 73 -0.11 8.90 -5.88
CA GLN A 73 0.00 10.34 -6.11
C GLN A 73 -0.68 11.12 -5.00
N HIS A 74 -1.84 10.66 -4.56
CA HIS A 74 -2.55 11.27 -3.43
C HIS A 74 -1.71 11.20 -2.16
N GLN A 75 -1.12 10.04 -1.89
CA GLN A 75 -0.25 9.85 -0.72
C GLN A 75 0.99 10.74 -0.80
N SER A 76 1.57 10.86 -1.99
CA SER A 76 2.72 11.72 -2.20
C SER A 76 2.40 13.19 -1.94
N LEU A 77 1.23 13.63 -2.39
CA LEU A 77 0.79 15.00 -2.16
C LEU A 77 0.62 15.30 -0.67
N LEU A 78 0.00 14.38 0.07
CA LEU A 78 -0.15 14.53 1.51
C LEU A 78 1.20 14.58 2.21
N HIS A 79 2.10 13.72 1.81
CA HIS A 79 3.44 13.66 2.38
C HIS A 79 4.20 14.97 2.13
N ASN A 80 4.14 15.47 0.90
CA ASN A 80 4.80 16.74 0.53
C ASN A 80 4.19 17.91 1.28
N TYR A 81 2.87 17.90 1.42
CA TYR A 81 2.18 18.94 2.16
C TYR A 81 2.68 19.01 3.62
N GLN A 82 2.81 17.86 4.26
CA GLN A 82 3.31 17.78 5.61
C GLN A 82 4.74 18.29 5.71
N LYS A 83 5.59 17.99 4.75
CA LYS A 83 6.96 18.48 4.72
C LYS A 83 6.99 20.00 4.64
N ILE A 84 6.15 20.60 3.81
CA ILE A 84 6.09 22.05 3.67
C ILE A 84 5.67 22.70 4.98
N THR A 85 4.66 22.14 5.64
CA THR A 85 4.16 22.73 6.88
C THR A 85 5.11 22.52 8.06
N ILE A 86 5.94 21.49 8.01
CA ILE A 86 6.88 21.20 9.10
C ILE A 86 8.20 21.93 8.92
N SER A 87 8.73 21.98 7.71
CA SER A 87 10.08 22.48 7.45
C SER A 87 10.13 23.99 7.27
N SER A 88 9.08 24.63 7.05
CA SER A 88 9.06 26.07 6.89
C SER A 88 9.06 26.77 8.20
N SER A 89 9.32 26.15 8.27
CA SER A 89 9.57 26.58 8.78
C SER A 89 9.79 27.04 8.60
N ILE A 90 9.48 26.93 8.06
CA ILE A 90 9.66 27.05 7.56
C ILE A 90 9.01 27.27 7.06
N GLN A 91 8.61 27.44 7.11
CA GLN A 91 8.17 27.49 6.70
C GLN A 91 7.59 27.53 7.09
N LEU A 92 7.68 27.74 7.94
CA LEU A 92 7.53 27.85 8.10
C LEU A 92 7.48 27.96 8.39
N ALA A 93 7.52 28.28 8.61
CA ALA A 93 7.70 28.34 8.76
C ALA A 93 7.17 28.81 8.55
N TYR A 94 6.76 29.09 8.49
CA TYR A 94 6.42 29.53 8.23
C TYR A 94 5.68 29.57 8.45
N LEU A 95 5.47 29.29 8.62
CA LEU A 95 5.05 29.37 8.91
C LEU A 95 5.06 29.39 9.70
N LYS A 96 5.30 29.39 10.13
CA LYS A 96 5.67 29.48 10.83
C LYS A 96 5.63 29.80 10.83
N GLU A 97 5.40 29.84 10.83
CA GLU A 97 5.80 30.26 10.89
C GLU A 97 5.26 30.48 10.77
N GLN A 98 4.74 30.73 10.86
CA GLN A 98 4.70 31.07 10.75
C GLN A 98 4.50 31.01 11.16
N TYR A 99 4.10 30.94 11.58
CA TYR A 99 4.42 31.18 11.99
C TYR A 99 4.73 31.14 12.09
N TYR A 100 4.45 31.10 12.33
CA TYR A 100 5.23 31.43 12.53
C TYR A 100 5.11 31.65 12.19
N GLN A 101 4.65 31.76 12.19
CA GLN A 101 4.98 32.16 12.00
C GLN A 101 4.64 32.40 11.87
N ARG A 102 3.91 32.85 12.17
CA ARG A 102 3.92 33.29 12.14
C ARG A 102 4.22 33.44 12.09
N LYS A 103 4.03 33.34 12.19
CA LYS A 103 4.63 33.62 12.29
C LYS A 103 4.98 33.77 11.89
N ILE A 104 4.56 34.02 12.24
CA ILE A 104 5.18 34.25 12.12
C ILE A 104 5.06 34.50 11.75
N ILE A 105 4.54 34.81 11.87
CA ILE A 105 4.74 35.04 11.71
C ILE A 105 4.79 35.04 11.61
N SER A 106 4.26 35.02 11.81
CA SER A 106 4.67 35.11 11.87
C SER A 106 4.97 35.05 11.76
N MET A 107 4.75 35.04 11.46
CA MET A 107 5.13 34.81 11.55
C MET A 107 5.30 34.68 11.36
N ILE A 108 4.79 34.76 11.55
CA ILE A 108 5.24 34.62 11.52
C ILE A 108 5.44 34.67 11.51
#